data_6054bee0f11fef0039ee3532ef4a1a45
#
_entry.id   6054bee0f11fef0039ee3532ef4a1a45
#
_cell.length_a   1.000
_cell.length_b   1.000
_cell.length_c   1.000
_cell.angle_alpha   90.00
_cell.angle_beta   90.00
_cell.angle_gamma   90.00
#
_symmetry.space_group_name_H-M   'P 1'
#
loop_
_entity.id
_entity.type
_entity.pdbx_description
1 polymer ?
#
loop_
_entity_poly.entity_id
_entity_poly.type
_entity_poly.pdbx_seq_one_letter_code
_entity_poly.pdbx_strand_id
1 'polypeptide(L)'
;MARHNKIHLGPACENRPQTEDALADVAITPGSFVTYNATNEFVLATEALAVEGRELYVASENWFAGLQVDDDNPADQTMTAYKRNPKEILAALLITGQNITARDTALKVSATDGQLEIATVGTDHVVAYAREVFNNNTGSAQLIAIRPATL
;
A
#
# COMPACT_ATOMS: atom_id res chain seq x y z
N MET A 1 8.19 15.65 2.76
CA MET A 1 8.76 14.60 3.63
C MET A 1 7.67 13.60 3.99
N ALA A 2 7.90 12.32 3.78
CA ALA A 2 6.94 11.30 4.17
C ALA A 2 6.77 11.23 5.69
N ARG A 3 5.57 10.92 6.16
CA ARG A 3 5.26 10.75 7.60
C ARG A 3 5.95 9.53 8.20
N HIS A 4 6.17 8.51 7.40
CA HIS A 4 6.91 7.31 7.75
C HIS A 4 8.12 7.18 6.84
N ASN A 5 9.23 6.70 7.36
CA ASN A 5 10.50 6.56 6.64
C ASN A 5 10.76 5.13 6.14
N LYS A 6 9.81 4.24 6.29
CA LYS A 6 9.83 2.86 5.80
C LYS A 6 8.42 2.32 5.66
N ILE A 7 8.25 1.26 4.88
CA ILE A 7 6.94 0.66 4.64
C ILE A 7 6.58 -0.39 5.71
N HIS A 8 7.51 -1.26 6.09
CA HIS A 8 7.26 -2.22 7.17
C HIS A 8 7.46 -1.55 8.53
N LEU A 9 6.35 -1.31 9.23
CA LEU A 9 6.34 -0.62 10.54
C LEU A 9 6.40 -1.57 11.73
N GLY A 10 6.19 -2.86 11.54
CA GLY A 10 6.26 -3.86 12.60
C GLY A 10 5.05 -4.82 12.63
N PRO A 11 4.92 -5.63 13.68
CA PRO A 11 5.92 -5.82 14.73
C PRO A 11 7.19 -6.50 14.21
N ALA A 12 8.31 -6.27 14.86
CA ALA A 12 9.52 -7.08 14.67
C ALA A 12 9.22 -8.46 15.30
N CYS A 13 8.87 -9.42 14.47
CA CYS A 13 8.56 -10.77 14.90
C CYS A 13 9.65 -11.75 14.46
N GLU A 14 9.62 -12.96 14.99
CA GLU A 14 10.56 -14.03 14.68
C GLU A 14 10.54 -14.39 13.17
N ASN A 15 9.40 -14.18 12.51
CA ASN A 15 9.25 -14.38 11.08
C ASN A 15 9.46 -13.05 10.35
N ARG A 16 10.36 -13.05 9.37
CA ARG A 16 10.54 -11.90 8.47
C ARG A 16 9.25 -11.62 7.68
N PRO A 17 8.95 -10.34 7.40
CA PRO A 17 7.86 -10.01 6.49
C PRO A 17 8.04 -10.77 5.16
N GLN A 18 6.94 -11.32 4.68
CA GLN A 18 6.98 -11.98 3.37
C GLN A 18 6.96 -10.94 2.27
N THR A 19 7.89 -11.08 1.33
CA THR A 19 8.03 -10.19 0.17
C THR A 19 8.01 -11.00 -1.11
N GLU A 20 7.70 -10.31 -2.20
CA GLU A 20 7.91 -10.79 -3.57
C GLU A 20 8.62 -9.73 -4.39
N ASP A 21 9.40 -10.19 -5.35
CA ASP A 21 10.15 -9.33 -6.27
C ASP A 21 9.64 -9.53 -7.69
N ALA A 22 9.43 -8.43 -8.40
CA ALA A 22 9.09 -8.44 -9.82
C ALA A 22 9.49 -7.11 -10.46
N LEU A 23 9.47 -7.06 -11.79
CA LEU A 23 9.61 -5.79 -12.50
C LEU A 23 8.41 -4.90 -12.24
N ALA A 24 8.62 -3.61 -12.17
CA ALA A 24 7.54 -2.61 -12.18
C ALA A 24 7.18 -2.27 -13.62
N ASP A 25 5.95 -2.44 -14.03
CA ASP A 25 5.45 -2.08 -15.37
C ASP A 25 5.43 -0.55 -15.57
N VAL A 26 5.18 0.18 -14.48
CA VAL A 26 5.18 1.65 -14.43
C VAL A 26 5.98 2.12 -13.22
N ALA A 27 6.27 3.42 -13.14
CA ALA A 27 6.83 3.99 -11.92
C ALA A 27 5.84 3.82 -10.76
N ILE A 28 6.30 3.25 -9.63
CA ILE A 28 5.44 2.91 -8.49
C ILE A 28 6.00 3.56 -7.22
N THR A 29 5.22 4.45 -6.63
CA THR A 29 5.56 5.09 -5.35
C THR A 29 5.45 4.06 -4.21
N PRO A 30 6.47 3.95 -3.32
CA PRO A 30 6.39 3.11 -2.13
C PRO A 30 5.14 3.40 -1.29
N GLY A 31 4.52 2.34 -0.78
CA GLY A 31 3.25 2.43 -0.06
C GLY A 31 2.00 2.32 -0.95
N SER A 32 2.14 2.28 -2.27
CA SER A 32 1.04 1.96 -3.18
C SER A 32 0.69 0.48 -3.08
N PHE A 33 -0.59 0.17 -3.18
CA PHE A 33 -1.05 -1.20 -3.42
C PHE A 33 -0.78 -1.60 -4.87
N VAL A 34 -0.24 -2.78 -5.05
CA VAL A 34 0.14 -3.34 -6.35
C VAL A 34 -0.39 -4.76 -6.51
N THR A 35 -0.50 -5.21 -7.74
CA THR A 35 -0.85 -6.59 -8.11
C THR A 35 -0.05 -6.97 -9.36
N TYR A 36 -0.11 -8.25 -9.75
CA TYR A 36 0.52 -8.71 -10.98
C TYR A 36 -0.35 -8.46 -12.20
N ASN A 37 0.27 -8.04 -13.30
CA ASN A 37 -0.35 -8.03 -14.63
C ASN A 37 -0.21 -9.41 -15.31
N ALA A 38 -0.63 -9.53 -16.56
CA ALA A 38 -0.56 -10.77 -17.32
C ALA A 38 0.88 -11.21 -17.67
N THR A 39 1.86 -10.31 -17.60
CA THR A 39 3.29 -10.55 -17.86
C THR A 39 4.10 -10.77 -16.59
N ASN A 40 3.45 -10.93 -15.43
CA ASN A 40 4.05 -11.09 -14.11
C ASN A 40 4.91 -9.89 -13.66
N GLU A 41 4.48 -8.69 -14.03
CA GLU A 41 5.05 -7.44 -13.54
C GLU A 41 4.10 -6.78 -12.56
N PHE A 42 4.63 -6.00 -11.63
CA PHE A 42 3.82 -5.21 -10.72
C PHE A 42 3.19 -4.01 -11.42
N VAL A 43 1.89 -3.88 -11.26
CA VAL A 43 1.10 -2.73 -11.67
C VAL A 43 0.35 -2.15 -10.47
N LEU A 44 -0.02 -0.88 -10.54
CA LEU A 44 -0.85 -0.26 -9.52
C LEU A 44 -2.19 -1.00 -9.40
N ALA A 45 -2.56 -1.36 -8.19
CA ALA A 45 -3.86 -1.97 -7.92
C ALA A 45 -4.97 -0.94 -8.09
N THR A 46 -6.13 -1.42 -8.52
CA THR A 46 -7.35 -0.62 -8.62
C THR A 46 -8.46 -1.28 -7.80
N GLU A 47 -9.50 -0.53 -7.47
CA GLU A 47 -10.67 -1.08 -6.80
C GLU A 47 -11.25 -2.28 -7.56
N ALA A 48 -11.34 -2.21 -8.89
CA ALA A 48 -11.84 -3.29 -9.73
C ALA A 48 -11.01 -4.58 -9.59
N LEU A 49 -9.69 -4.47 -9.61
CA LEU A 49 -8.78 -5.63 -9.44
C LEU A 49 -8.86 -6.20 -8.02
N ALA A 50 -9.05 -5.36 -7.00
CA ALA A 50 -9.26 -5.80 -5.63
C ALA A 50 -10.58 -6.57 -5.47
N VAL A 51 -11.66 -6.10 -6.10
CA VAL A 51 -12.97 -6.76 -6.10
C VAL A 51 -12.92 -8.09 -6.85
N GLU A 52 -12.14 -8.21 -7.91
CA GLU A 52 -11.90 -9.48 -8.61
C GLU A 52 -11.19 -10.54 -7.75
N GLY A 53 -10.71 -10.16 -6.56
CA GLY A 53 -10.00 -11.06 -5.66
C GLY A 53 -8.55 -11.31 -6.03
N ARG A 54 -7.93 -10.41 -6.79
CA ARG A 54 -6.50 -10.48 -7.08
C ARG A 54 -5.69 -10.34 -5.81
N GLU A 55 -4.58 -11.07 -5.74
CA GLU A 55 -3.64 -10.91 -4.63
C GLU A 55 -3.01 -9.52 -4.71
N LEU A 56 -3.09 -8.80 -3.59
CA LEU A 56 -2.57 -7.44 -3.47
C LEU A 56 -1.33 -7.44 -2.58
N TYR A 57 -0.39 -6.56 -2.92
CA TYR A 57 0.85 -6.34 -2.20
C TYR A 57 0.97 -4.85 -1.89
N VAL A 58 1.88 -4.49 -0.99
CA VAL A 58 2.23 -3.08 -0.72
C VAL A 58 3.66 -2.84 -1.18
N ALA A 59 3.84 -1.92 -2.10
CA ALA A 59 5.15 -1.58 -2.66
C ALA A 59 6.12 -1.11 -1.58
N SER A 60 7.32 -1.70 -1.54
CA SER A 60 8.39 -1.31 -0.64
C SER A 60 9.23 -0.19 -1.24
N GLU A 61 9.96 0.52 -0.38
CA GLU A 61 11.10 1.33 -0.79
C GLU A 61 12.20 0.42 -1.36
N ASN A 62 12.88 0.87 -2.41
CA ASN A 62 13.99 0.13 -3.02
C ASN A 62 15.34 0.59 -2.47
N TRP A 63 15.59 0.24 -1.23
CA TRP A 63 16.83 0.62 -0.53
C TRP A 63 18.08 -0.09 -1.06
N PHE A 64 17.96 -1.21 -1.77
CA PHE A 64 19.07 -1.82 -2.51
C PHE A 64 19.58 -0.92 -3.64
N ALA A 65 18.70 -0.14 -4.25
CA ALA A 65 19.06 0.87 -5.25
C ALA A 65 19.37 2.25 -4.62
N GLY A 66 19.34 2.36 -3.28
CA GLY A 66 19.55 3.62 -2.57
C GLY A 66 18.34 4.55 -2.59
N LEU A 67 17.17 4.06 -3.01
CA LEU A 67 15.92 4.82 -3.06
C LEU A 67 15.20 4.76 -1.71
N GLN A 68 14.54 5.86 -1.37
CA GLN A 68 13.78 6.02 -0.13
C GLN A 68 12.27 5.95 -0.38
N VAL A 69 11.48 6.12 0.66
CA VAL A 69 10.00 6.08 0.57
C VAL A 69 9.40 7.20 -0.27
N ASP A 70 10.13 8.29 -0.47
CA ASP A 70 9.71 9.41 -1.31
C ASP A 70 10.16 9.26 -2.78
N ASP A 71 10.94 8.22 -3.09
CA ASP A 71 11.47 7.96 -4.43
C ASP A 71 10.68 6.82 -5.08
N ASP A 72 10.17 7.05 -6.28
CA ASP A 72 9.46 6.02 -7.02
C ASP A 72 10.38 4.85 -7.39
N ASN A 73 9.86 3.63 -7.33
CA ASN A 73 10.46 2.48 -7.98
C ASN A 73 10.34 2.69 -9.49
N PRO A 74 11.46 2.80 -10.24
CA PRO A 74 11.39 3.10 -11.65
C PRO A 74 10.71 1.98 -12.46
N ALA A 75 10.02 2.35 -13.54
CA ALA A 75 9.52 1.39 -14.52
C ALA A 75 10.64 0.50 -15.07
N ASP A 76 10.30 -0.72 -15.45
CA ASP A 76 11.24 -1.73 -16.02
C ASP A 76 12.39 -2.13 -15.09
N GLN A 77 12.30 -1.83 -13.80
CA GLN A 77 13.27 -2.26 -12.79
C GLN A 77 12.63 -3.19 -11.75
N THR A 78 13.45 -4.09 -11.22
CA THR A 78 13.01 -4.98 -10.15
C THR A 78 12.71 -4.18 -8.89
N MET A 79 11.54 -4.39 -8.35
CA MET A 79 11.10 -3.85 -7.07
C MET A 79 10.62 -4.96 -6.15
N THR A 80 10.59 -4.67 -4.86
CA THR A 80 10.06 -5.56 -3.81
C THR A 80 8.71 -5.05 -3.33
N ALA A 81 7.79 -5.96 -3.06
CA ALA A 81 6.51 -5.63 -2.43
C ALA A 81 6.22 -6.59 -1.27
N TYR A 82 5.60 -6.05 -0.20
CA TYR A 82 5.19 -6.83 0.97
C TYR A 82 3.87 -7.53 0.72
N LYS A 83 3.80 -8.81 1.07
CA LYS A 83 2.53 -9.55 1.13
C LYS A 83 1.64 -8.97 2.23
N ARG A 84 0.36 -8.95 1.97
CA ARG A 84 -0.61 -8.56 2.99
C ARG A 84 -0.70 -9.62 4.08
N ASN A 85 -0.31 -9.25 5.29
CA ASN A 85 -0.45 -10.09 6.48
C ASN A 85 -1.18 -9.27 7.55
N PRO A 86 -2.38 -9.71 8.02
CA PRO A 86 -3.16 -8.96 9.00
C PRO A 86 -2.49 -8.86 10.36
N LYS A 87 -1.41 -9.60 10.60
CA LYS A 87 -0.59 -9.50 11.84
C LYS A 87 0.48 -8.42 11.76
N GLU A 88 0.74 -7.86 10.59
CA GLU A 88 1.78 -6.85 10.38
C GLU A 88 1.18 -5.44 10.28
N ILE A 89 2.02 -4.46 10.55
CA ILE A 89 1.72 -3.04 10.35
C ILE A 89 2.58 -2.55 9.20
N LEU A 90 1.95 -2.05 8.16
CA LEU A 90 2.59 -1.47 6.99
C LEU A 90 2.27 0.01 6.89
N ALA A 91 3.10 0.77 6.19
CA ALA A 91 2.77 2.11 5.74
C ALA A 91 2.22 2.04 4.32
N ALA A 92 1.08 2.68 4.07
CA ALA A 92 0.47 2.78 2.75
C ALA A 92 -0.02 4.19 2.46
N LEU A 93 -0.08 4.53 1.18
CA LEU A 93 -0.48 5.87 0.75
C LEU A 93 -1.99 6.05 0.88
N LEU A 94 -2.38 7.11 1.57
CA LEU A 94 -3.76 7.62 1.66
C LEU A 94 -3.91 8.82 0.73
N ILE A 95 -4.91 8.82 -0.14
CA ILE A 95 -5.17 9.96 -1.03
C ILE A 95 -5.47 11.23 -0.22
N THR A 96 -5.24 12.39 -0.84
CA THR A 96 -5.61 13.67 -0.23
C THR A 96 -7.13 13.81 -0.08
N GLY A 97 -7.56 14.59 0.88
CA GLY A 97 -8.98 14.82 1.17
C GLY A 97 -9.63 13.78 2.08
N GLN A 98 -8.91 12.74 2.50
CA GLN A 98 -9.44 11.74 3.43
C GLN A 98 -9.19 12.14 4.89
N ASN A 99 -10.21 12.04 5.72
CA ASN A 99 -10.13 12.34 7.15
C ASN A 99 -10.45 11.08 7.98
N ILE A 100 -9.42 10.42 8.46
CA ILE A 100 -9.53 9.26 9.34
C ILE A 100 -9.68 9.75 10.77
N THR A 101 -10.86 9.61 11.33
CA THR A 101 -11.20 10.11 12.68
C THR A 101 -11.05 9.08 13.78
N ALA A 102 -10.89 7.80 13.42
CA ALA A 102 -10.75 6.71 14.39
C ALA A 102 -9.81 5.62 13.86
N ARG A 103 -9.14 4.91 14.80
CA ARG A 103 -8.44 3.66 14.48
C ARG A 103 -9.43 2.62 13.96
N ASP A 104 -8.91 1.69 13.17
CA ASP A 104 -9.67 0.62 12.54
C ASP A 104 -10.74 1.11 11.55
N THR A 105 -10.65 2.38 11.10
CA THR A 105 -11.41 2.85 9.94
C THR A 105 -11.08 1.97 8.73
N ALA A 106 -12.12 1.43 8.09
CA ALA A 106 -11.97 0.57 6.91
C ALA A 106 -11.48 1.37 5.70
N LEU A 107 -10.57 0.78 4.95
CA LEU A 107 -9.94 1.39 3.78
C LEU A 107 -10.07 0.46 2.57
N LYS A 108 -10.28 1.05 1.40
CA LYS A 108 -10.28 0.40 0.10
C LYS A 108 -9.20 0.98 -0.81
N VAL A 109 -8.86 0.27 -1.87
CA VAL A 109 -8.01 0.82 -2.93
C VAL A 109 -8.83 1.80 -3.77
N SER A 110 -8.23 2.93 -4.13
CA SER A 110 -8.83 3.90 -5.04
C SER A 110 -9.06 3.31 -6.44
N ALA A 111 -9.82 4.02 -7.26
CA ALA A 111 -10.18 3.54 -8.59
C ALA A 111 -8.99 3.35 -9.55
N THR A 112 -7.85 4.03 -9.36
CA THR A 112 -6.84 4.15 -10.42
C THR A 112 -5.37 4.00 -10.03
N ASP A 113 -4.97 4.27 -8.79
CA ASP A 113 -3.56 4.57 -8.50
C ASP A 113 -2.93 3.80 -7.32
N GLY A 114 -3.59 2.75 -6.86
CA GLY A 114 -3.08 1.93 -5.77
C GLY A 114 -3.06 2.60 -4.40
N GLN A 115 -3.57 3.83 -4.30
CA GLN A 115 -3.66 4.56 -3.04
C GLN A 115 -4.92 4.17 -2.29
N LEU A 116 -4.96 4.44 -1.00
CA LEU A 116 -6.11 4.11 -0.16
C LEU A 116 -7.07 5.29 -0.01
N GLU A 117 -8.34 4.96 0.15
CA GLU A 117 -9.39 5.87 0.58
C GLU A 117 -10.32 5.19 1.60
N ILE A 118 -11.13 5.98 2.31
CA ILE A 118 -12.06 5.43 3.31
C ILE A 118 -13.14 4.61 2.61
N ALA A 119 -13.34 3.38 3.08
CA ALA A 119 -14.33 2.45 2.56
C ALA A 119 -15.66 2.58 3.29
N THR A 120 -16.76 2.36 2.55
CA THR A 120 -18.08 2.16 3.12
C THR A 120 -18.26 0.68 3.44
N VAL A 121 -18.27 0.34 4.72
CA VAL A 121 -18.42 -1.06 5.17
C VAL A 121 -19.74 -1.64 4.67
N GLY A 122 -19.67 -2.84 4.11
CA GLY A 122 -20.83 -3.55 3.54
C GLY A 122 -21.10 -3.23 2.07
N THR A 123 -20.44 -2.21 1.49
CA THR A 123 -20.56 -1.85 0.08
C THR A 123 -19.23 -2.01 -0.65
N ASP A 124 -18.17 -1.48 -0.06
CA ASP A 124 -16.83 -1.48 -0.67
C ASP A 124 -16.00 -2.69 -0.25
N HIS A 125 -15.05 -3.07 -1.11
CA HIS A 125 -14.08 -4.12 -0.80
C HIS A 125 -12.97 -3.58 0.11
N VAL A 126 -13.04 -3.93 1.40
CA VAL A 126 -12.07 -3.48 2.41
C VAL A 126 -10.76 -4.24 2.25
N VAL A 127 -9.65 -3.52 2.04
CA VAL A 127 -8.31 -4.11 1.89
C VAL A 127 -7.41 -3.91 3.11
N ALA A 128 -7.71 -2.91 3.93
CA ALA A 128 -6.92 -2.57 5.12
C ALA A 128 -7.77 -1.80 6.16
N TYR A 129 -7.19 -1.65 7.34
CA TYR A 129 -7.74 -0.83 8.42
C TYR A 129 -6.69 0.16 8.91
N ALA A 130 -7.08 1.41 9.13
CA ALA A 130 -6.19 2.45 9.64
C ALA A 130 -5.72 2.14 11.06
N ARG A 131 -4.44 2.36 11.35
CA ARG A 131 -3.86 2.21 12.69
C ARG A 131 -3.66 3.53 13.41
N GLU A 132 -3.94 4.62 12.75
CA GLU A 132 -3.79 5.97 13.28
C GLU A 132 -4.94 6.88 12.82
N VAL A 133 -5.14 7.96 13.57
CA VAL A 133 -6.02 9.07 13.18
C VAL A 133 -5.21 10.04 12.34
N PHE A 134 -5.72 10.41 11.17
CA PHE A 134 -5.04 11.34 10.29
C PHE A 134 -6.00 12.03 9.32
N ASN A 135 -5.90 13.34 9.25
CA ASN A 135 -6.59 14.15 8.24
C ASN A 135 -5.59 14.53 7.14
N ASN A 136 -5.73 13.93 5.96
CA ASN A 136 -4.87 14.25 4.82
C ASN A 136 -5.43 15.42 4.02
N ASN A 137 -5.13 16.62 4.45
CA ASN A 137 -5.45 17.88 3.75
C ASN A 137 -4.23 18.53 3.08
N THR A 138 -3.18 17.73 2.81
CA THR A 138 -1.89 18.25 2.33
C THR A 138 -1.86 18.55 0.84
N GLY A 139 -2.83 18.11 0.07
CA GLY A 139 -2.87 18.22 -1.38
C GLY A 139 -2.13 17.10 -2.12
N SER A 140 -1.51 16.16 -1.39
CA SER A 140 -0.82 14.98 -1.95
C SER A 140 -1.12 13.73 -1.12
N ALA A 141 -0.85 12.55 -1.70
CA ALA A 141 -0.94 11.30 -0.94
C ALA A 141 0.10 11.28 0.19
N GLN A 142 -0.28 10.70 1.32
CA GLN A 142 0.59 10.60 2.50
C GLN A 142 0.59 9.18 3.05
N LEU A 143 1.76 8.72 3.51
CA LEU A 143 1.88 7.43 4.18
C LEU A 143 1.18 7.45 5.54
N ILE A 144 0.36 6.45 5.78
CA ILE A 144 -0.28 6.18 7.07
C ILE A 144 0.00 4.74 7.50
N ALA A 145 0.00 4.50 8.80
CA ALA A 145 0.09 3.16 9.35
C ALA A 145 -1.23 2.41 9.15
N ILE A 146 -1.16 1.23 8.56
CA ILE A 146 -2.31 0.36 8.30
C ILE A 146 -2.08 -1.05 8.84
N ARG A 147 -3.16 -1.76 9.07
CA ARG A 147 -3.19 -3.22 9.22
C ARG A 147 -3.91 -3.80 8.01
N PRO A 148 -3.26 -4.68 7.21
CA PRO A 148 -3.94 -5.32 6.09
C PRO A 148 -5.17 -6.11 6.55
N ALA A 149 -6.23 -6.11 5.76
CA ALA A 149 -7.38 -6.97 5.99
C ALA A 149 -7.05 -8.42 5.61
N THR A 150 -7.73 -9.37 6.27
CA THR A 150 -7.75 -10.76 5.80
C THR A 150 -8.49 -10.83 4.46
N LEU A 151 -8.02 -11.72 3.62
CA LEU A 151 -8.73 -12.11 2.41
C LEU A 151 -10.04 -12.81 2.74
#